data_c175a1f9a5ee0dac5a316ef9fa8d1323
#
_entry.id   c175a1f9a5ee0dac5a316ef9fa8d1323
#
_cell.length_a   1.000
_cell.length_b   1.000
_cell.length_c   1.000
_cell.angle_alpha   90.00
_cell.angle_beta   90.00
_cell.angle_gamma   90.00
#
_symmetry.space_group_name_H-M   'P 1'
#
loop_
_entity.id
_entity.type
_entity.pdbx_description
1 polymer ?
#
loop_
_entity_poly.entity_id
_entity_poly.type
_entity_poly.pdbx_seq_one_letter_code
_entity_poly.pdbx_strand_id
1 'polypeptide(L)'
;LVCGFDTELTFRKLEDACILLNRGVDFIAANPDWVCPTWYGYVPDCGSVCEMLFRATGRRPRFIGKPEPAMALLAMERCGFSPEQTLMIGDRLYTDIACGVHAGIDTALVLSGESTLADIPNSPEKPTFIFDNIRDILNHLIGERNQ
;
A
#
# COMPACT_ATOMS: atom_id res chain seq x y z
N LEU A 1 -2.59 15.28 12.21
CA LEU A 1 -1.40 14.47 12.38
C LEU A 1 -1.29 13.49 11.22
N VAL A 2 -0.12 13.45 10.56
CA VAL A 2 0.20 12.42 9.56
C VAL A 2 1.33 11.56 10.12
N CYS A 3 1.16 10.23 10.08
CA CYS A 3 2.17 9.25 10.47
C CYS A 3 2.65 8.47 9.25
N GLY A 4 3.94 8.25 9.15
CA GLY A 4 4.59 7.46 8.11
C GLY A 4 5.81 6.73 8.67
N PHE A 5 6.58 6.08 7.79
CA PHE A 5 7.87 5.51 8.15
C PHE A 5 8.86 6.65 8.48
N ASP A 6 9.45 6.60 9.67
CA ASP A 6 10.36 7.65 10.18
C ASP A 6 11.58 7.01 10.84
N THR A 7 12.72 7.09 10.14
CA THR A 7 14.01 6.60 10.65
C THR A 7 14.64 7.49 11.72
N GLU A 8 14.07 8.67 11.94
CA GLU A 8 14.50 9.64 12.95
C GLU A 8 13.45 9.80 14.07
N LEU A 9 12.66 8.76 14.34
CA LEU A 9 11.65 8.76 15.38
C LEU A 9 12.28 9.01 16.75
N THR A 10 11.77 10.02 17.46
CA THR A 10 12.20 10.35 18.81
C THR A 10 11.04 10.30 19.78
N PHE A 11 11.31 10.14 21.08
CA PHE A 11 10.26 10.21 22.09
C PHE A 11 9.54 11.56 22.07
N ARG A 12 10.24 12.65 21.74
CA ARG A 12 9.63 13.98 21.61
C ARG A 12 8.55 14.02 20.52
N LYS A 13 8.80 13.39 19.37
CA LYS A 13 7.79 13.30 18.29
C LYS A 13 6.56 12.50 18.75
N LEU A 14 6.75 11.42 19.53
CA LEU A 14 5.66 10.64 20.09
C LEU A 14 4.86 11.43 21.12
N GLU A 15 5.52 12.19 22.00
CA GLU A 15 4.88 13.06 22.99
C GLU A 15 4.03 14.13 22.29
N ASP A 16 4.59 14.86 21.32
CA ASP A 16 3.90 15.88 20.55
C ASP A 16 2.69 15.28 19.80
N ALA A 17 2.84 14.08 19.21
CA ALA A 17 1.75 13.36 18.56
C ALA A 17 0.62 13.03 19.54
N CYS A 18 0.94 12.52 20.74
CA CYS A 18 -0.05 12.23 21.78
C CYS A 18 -0.80 13.49 22.22
N ILE A 19 -0.11 14.61 22.39
CA ILE A 19 -0.71 15.92 22.73
C ILE A 19 -1.73 16.32 21.65
N LEU A 20 -1.34 16.23 20.37
CA LEU A 20 -2.21 16.58 19.24
C LEU A 20 -3.43 15.66 19.17
N LEU A 21 -3.23 14.34 19.28
CA LEU A 21 -4.31 13.35 19.24
C LEU A 21 -5.32 13.53 20.37
N ASN A 22 -4.85 13.85 21.58
CA ASN A 22 -5.73 14.15 22.72
C ASN A 22 -6.50 15.47 22.52
N ARG A 23 -6.03 16.38 21.68
CA ARG A 23 -6.77 17.58 21.26
C ARG A 23 -7.77 17.33 20.13
N GLY A 24 -7.85 16.10 19.61
CA GLY A 24 -8.85 15.69 18.62
C GLY A 24 -8.49 16.00 17.18
N VAL A 25 -7.22 16.25 16.86
CA VAL A 25 -6.82 16.44 15.45
C VAL A 25 -7.04 15.16 14.63
N ASP A 26 -7.24 15.31 13.32
CA ASP A 26 -7.32 14.18 12.40
C ASP A 26 -6.02 13.36 12.45
N PHE A 27 -6.18 12.04 12.46
CA PHE A 27 -5.07 11.10 12.45
C PHE A 27 -5.07 10.29 11.15
N ILE A 28 -4.06 10.52 10.31
CA ILE A 28 -3.86 9.88 9.01
C ILE A 28 -2.55 9.11 9.06
N ALA A 29 -2.54 7.90 8.49
CA ALA A 29 -1.34 7.08 8.37
C ALA A 29 -1.09 6.65 6.93
N ALA A 30 0.18 6.62 6.54
CA ALA A 30 0.60 6.33 5.17
C ALA A 30 0.35 4.86 4.79
N ASN A 31 0.62 3.92 5.71
CA ASN A 31 0.43 2.48 5.50
C ASN A 31 0.17 1.76 6.83
N PRO A 32 -0.42 0.55 6.80
CA PRO A 32 -0.67 -0.25 7.99
C PRO A 32 0.48 -1.22 8.35
N ASP A 33 1.60 -1.19 7.62
CA ASP A 33 2.65 -2.19 7.74
C ASP A 33 3.30 -2.17 9.13
N TRP A 34 3.41 -3.35 9.73
CA TRP A 34 4.00 -3.51 11.06
C TRP A 34 5.50 -3.37 11.05
N VAL A 35 6.15 -3.86 9.98
CA VAL A 35 7.60 -3.95 9.88
C VAL A 35 8.06 -3.60 8.46
N CYS A 36 9.23 -2.97 8.38
CA CYS A 36 9.96 -2.73 7.15
C CYS A 36 11.14 -3.72 7.07
N PRO A 37 11.28 -4.51 5.98
CA PRO A 37 12.42 -5.42 5.81
C PRO A 37 13.70 -4.63 5.52
N THR A 38 14.80 -5.11 6.12
CA THR A 38 16.16 -4.59 5.89
C THR A 38 17.10 -5.76 5.62
N TRP A 39 18.33 -5.47 5.21
CA TRP A 39 19.34 -6.51 4.99
C TRP A 39 19.77 -7.26 6.26
N TYR A 40 19.53 -6.70 7.44
CA TYR A 40 19.85 -7.29 8.75
C TYR A 40 18.62 -7.79 9.53
N GLY A 41 17.42 -7.73 8.95
CA GLY A 41 16.18 -8.15 9.60
C GLY A 41 15.05 -7.13 9.42
N TYR A 42 14.18 -7.02 10.42
CA TYR A 42 13.01 -6.14 10.36
C TYR A 42 13.14 -4.98 11.34
N VAL A 43 12.65 -3.81 10.96
CA VAL A 43 12.48 -2.65 11.83
C VAL A 43 11.00 -2.27 11.92
N PRO A 44 10.56 -1.55 12.99
CA PRO A 44 9.19 -1.07 13.07
C PRO A 44 8.83 -0.15 11.90
N ASP A 45 7.63 -0.35 11.32
CA ASP A 45 7.08 0.53 10.29
C ASP A 45 5.91 1.36 10.85
N CYS A 46 5.24 2.11 9.99
CA CYS A 46 4.18 3.05 10.29
C CYS A 46 3.05 2.43 11.15
N GLY A 47 2.62 1.20 10.85
CA GLY A 47 1.59 0.50 11.62
C GLY A 47 1.99 0.27 13.08
N SER A 48 3.25 -0.07 13.33
CA SER A 48 3.79 -0.23 14.70
C SER A 48 3.75 1.09 15.48
N VAL A 49 4.14 2.19 14.84
CA VAL A 49 4.09 3.53 15.45
C VAL A 49 2.63 3.94 15.73
N CYS A 50 1.74 3.68 14.77
CA CYS A 50 0.30 3.95 14.93
C CYS A 50 -0.32 3.15 16.10
N GLU A 51 0.05 1.87 16.25
CA GLU A 51 -0.45 1.07 17.39
C GLU A 51 0.08 1.59 18.73
N MET A 52 1.34 2.03 18.80
CA MET A 52 1.91 2.66 20.00
C MET A 52 1.13 3.92 20.38
N LEU A 53 0.85 4.80 19.41
CA LEU A 53 0.04 6.00 19.63
C LEU A 53 -1.40 5.67 20.00
N PHE A 54 -1.99 4.64 19.39
CA PHE A 54 -3.34 4.18 19.77
C PHE A 54 -3.39 3.69 21.21
N ARG A 55 -2.41 2.90 21.67
CA ARG A 55 -2.36 2.42 23.07
C ARG A 55 -2.26 3.57 24.08
N ALA A 56 -1.57 4.65 23.69
CA ALA A 56 -1.40 5.82 24.56
C ALA A 56 -2.64 6.75 24.57
N THR A 57 -3.36 6.87 23.45
CA THR A 57 -4.38 7.93 23.26
C THR A 57 -5.80 7.42 22.98
N GLY A 58 -5.97 6.12 22.69
CA GLY A 58 -7.23 5.55 22.22
C GLY A 58 -7.63 5.95 20.78
N ARG A 59 -6.79 6.73 20.07
CA ARG A 59 -7.09 7.24 18.73
C ARG A 59 -6.48 6.34 17.68
N ARG A 60 -7.30 5.89 16.69
CA ARG A 60 -6.81 5.12 15.54
C ARG A 60 -6.68 6.01 14.31
N PRO A 61 -5.66 5.78 13.47
CA PRO A 61 -5.54 6.49 12.21
C PRO A 61 -6.53 5.98 11.17
N ARG A 62 -6.82 6.84 10.17
CA ARG A 62 -7.30 6.41 8.87
C ARG A 62 -6.09 6.16 7.98
N PHE A 63 -5.93 4.93 7.54
CA PHE A 63 -4.90 4.58 6.55
C PHE A 63 -5.34 5.08 5.16
N ILE A 64 -4.39 5.63 4.38
CA ILE A 64 -4.63 6.13 3.03
C ILE A 64 -3.78 5.43 1.97
N GLY A 65 -2.74 4.70 2.39
CA GLY A 65 -1.93 3.84 1.53
C GLY A 65 -2.60 2.50 1.22
N LYS A 66 -2.00 1.74 0.33
CA LYS A 66 -2.45 0.37 0.00
C LYS A 66 -2.66 -0.47 1.27
N PRO A 67 -3.70 -1.27 1.38
CA PRO A 67 -4.67 -1.69 0.34
C PRO A 67 -5.84 -0.73 0.09
N GLU A 68 -5.86 0.45 0.75
CA GLU A 68 -6.92 1.42 0.56
C GLU A 68 -6.89 2.01 -0.87
N PRO A 69 -8.04 2.18 -1.54
CA PRO A 69 -8.08 2.61 -2.94
C PRO A 69 -7.82 4.11 -3.15
N ALA A 70 -7.78 4.89 -2.08
CA ALA A 70 -7.76 6.36 -2.14
C ALA A 70 -6.65 6.93 -3.05
N MET A 71 -5.44 6.33 -3.00
CA MET A 71 -4.32 6.77 -3.82
C MET A 71 -4.52 6.48 -5.31
N ALA A 72 -5.06 5.30 -5.65
CA ALA A 72 -5.36 4.94 -7.03
C ALA A 72 -6.48 5.82 -7.61
N LEU A 73 -7.55 6.03 -6.85
CA LEU A 73 -8.66 6.91 -7.23
C LEU A 73 -8.18 8.35 -7.45
N LEU A 74 -7.37 8.88 -6.55
CA LEU A 74 -6.80 10.22 -6.69
C LEU A 74 -5.87 10.33 -7.91
N ALA A 75 -5.08 9.30 -8.19
CA ALA A 75 -4.21 9.28 -9.37
C ALA A 75 -5.03 9.31 -10.67
N MET A 76 -6.08 8.50 -10.77
CA MET A 76 -7.00 8.51 -11.91
C MET A 76 -7.65 9.88 -12.11
N GLU A 77 -8.18 10.47 -11.03
CA GLU A 77 -8.78 11.80 -11.07
C GLU A 77 -7.79 12.86 -11.57
N ARG A 78 -6.57 12.86 -11.04
CA ARG A 78 -5.51 13.82 -11.39
C ARG A 78 -5.03 13.69 -12.82
N CYS A 79 -4.95 12.47 -13.32
CA CYS A 79 -4.48 12.17 -14.67
C CYS A 79 -5.60 12.20 -15.73
N GLY A 80 -6.86 12.20 -15.29
CA GLY A 80 -8.02 12.18 -16.19
C GLY A 80 -8.24 10.83 -16.89
N PHE A 81 -7.77 9.73 -16.28
CA PHE A 81 -7.98 8.38 -16.81
C PHE A 81 -9.15 7.67 -16.13
N SER A 82 -9.87 6.87 -16.90
CA SER A 82 -10.93 6.00 -16.39
C SER A 82 -10.37 4.71 -15.78
N PRO A 83 -11.18 3.95 -15.01
CA PRO A 83 -10.77 2.64 -14.49
C PRO A 83 -10.28 1.69 -15.58
N GLU A 84 -10.94 1.66 -16.75
CA GLU A 84 -10.60 0.80 -17.89
C GLU A 84 -9.27 1.18 -18.57
N GLN A 85 -8.77 2.37 -18.29
CA GLN A 85 -7.49 2.88 -18.80
C GLN A 85 -6.36 2.79 -17.76
N THR A 86 -6.65 2.19 -16.60
CA THR A 86 -5.72 2.19 -15.47
C THR A 86 -5.41 0.75 -15.05
N LEU A 87 -4.14 0.46 -14.84
CA LEU A 87 -3.65 -0.83 -14.38
C LEU A 87 -2.80 -0.65 -13.12
N MET A 88 -3.13 -1.36 -12.06
CA MET A 88 -2.28 -1.48 -10.87
C MET A 88 -1.31 -2.63 -11.06
N ILE A 89 -0.01 -2.34 -10.98
CA ILE A 89 1.06 -3.36 -11.04
C ILE A 89 1.71 -3.45 -9.66
N GLY A 90 1.86 -4.65 -9.14
CA GLY A 90 2.53 -4.88 -7.87
C GLY A 90 2.87 -6.34 -7.62
N ASP A 91 3.61 -6.58 -6.56
CA ASP A 91 4.11 -7.91 -6.18
C ASP A 91 3.40 -8.49 -4.94
N ARG A 92 2.51 -7.71 -4.30
CA ARG A 92 1.82 -8.13 -3.08
C ARG A 92 0.32 -8.23 -3.31
N LEU A 93 -0.24 -9.41 -3.05
CA LEU A 93 -1.68 -9.64 -3.14
C LEU A 93 -2.47 -8.78 -2.16
N TYR A 94 -2.02 -8.73 -0.90
CA TYR A 94 -2.76 -8.08 0.20
C TYR A 94 -2.63 -6.55 0.25
N THR A 95 -1.78 -5.95 -0.56
CA THR A 95 -1.63 -4.49 -0.66
C THR A 95 -1.87 -3.97 -2.08
N ASP A 96 -1.02 -4.34 -3.04
CA ASP A 96 -1.07 -3.80 -4.40
C ASP A 96 -2.32 -4.27 -5.15
N ILE A 97 -2.50 -5.60 -5.19
CA ILE A 97 -3.64 -6.20 -5.88
C ILE A 97 -4.94 -5.81 -5.18
N ALA A 98 -4.97 -5.88 -3.84
CA ALA A 98 -6.12 -5.43 -3.07
C ALA A 98 -6.48 -3.97 -3.35
N CYS A 99 -5.50 -3.07 -3.42
CA CYS A 99 -5.71 -1.66 -3.73
C CYS A 99 -6.36 -1.47 -5.11
N GLY A 100 -5.86 -2.17 -6.14
CA GLY A 100 -6.43 -2.11 -7.48
C GLY A 100 -7.86 -2.66 -7.53
N VAL A 101 -8.10 -3.82 -6.93
CA VAL A 101 -9.44 -4.43 -6.83
C VAL A 101 -10.42 -3.50 -6.11
N HIS A 102 -10.02 -2.91 -4.98
CA HIS A 102 -10.85 -1.97 -4.23
C HIS A 102 -11.10 -0.66 -5.00
N ALA A 103 -10.17 -0.24 -5.86
CA ALA A 103 -10.34 0.91 -6.73
C ALA A 103 -11.18 0.61 -7.98
N GLY A 104 -11.52 -0.66 -8.24
CA GLY A 104 -12.29 -1.08 -9.42
C GLY A 104 -11.48 -1.01 -10.72
N ILE A 105 -10.16 -1.20 -10.65
CA ILE A 105 -9.25 -1.19 -11.79
C ILE A 105 -8.61 -2.57 -12.00
N ASP A 106 -8.14 -2.83 -13.22
CA ASP A 106 -7.37 -4.03 -13.52
C ASP A 106 -6.07 -4.09 -12.72
N THR A 107 -5.63 -5.31 -12.41
CA THR A 107 -4.44 -5.56 -11.61
C THR A 107 -3.51 -6.57 -12.28
N ALA A 108 -2.21 -6.32 -12.22
CA ALA A 108 -1.17 -7.23 -12.68
C ALA A 108 -0.23 -7.61 -11.54
N LEU A 109 -0.27 -8.87 -11.12
CA LEU A 109 0.68 -9.41 -10.16
C LEU A 109 1.98 -9.76 -10.89
N VAL A 110 3.12 -9.29 -10.37
CA VAL A 110 4.45 -9.71 -10.80
C VAL A 110 5.08 -10.62 -9.76
N LEU A 111 5.53 -11.81 -10.20
CA LEU A 111 6.07 -12.86 -9.32
C LEU A 111 7.54 -12.66 -8.94
N SER A 112 8.13 -11.54 -9.36
CA SER A 112 9.53 -11.18 -9.04
C SER A 112 9.72 -10.58 -7.63
N GLY A 113 8.64 -10.47 -6.84
CA GLY A 113 8.66 -9.89 -5.50
C GLY A 113 8.22 -10.87 -4.41
N GLU A 114 7.27 -10.45 -3.57
CA GLU A 114 6.90 -11.16 -2.35
C GLU A 114 5.91 -12.32 -2.59
N SER A 115 4.83 -12.09 -3.35
CA SER A 115 3.78 -13.11 -3.53
C SER A 115 4.15 -14.11 -4.60
N THR A 116 3.69 -15.35 -4.41
CA THR A 116 3.89 -16.49 -5.31
C THR A 116 2.56 -16.98 -5.89
N LEU A 117 2.61 -17.84 -6.93
CA LEU A 117 1.42 -18.49 -7.48
C LEU A 117 0.64 -19.30 -6.43
N ALA A 118 1.34 -19.85 -5.43
CA ALA A 118 0.72 -20.64 -4.37
C ALA A 118 -0.14 -19.81 -3.40
N ASP A 119 0.09 -18.52 -3.33
CA ASP A 119 -0.64 -17.60 -2.44
C ASP A 119 -1.98 -17.17 -3.04
N ILE A 120 -2.09 -17.16 -4.37
CA ILE A 120 -3.26 -16.65 -5.09
C ILE A 120 -4.56 -17.38 -4.68
N PRO A 121 -4.63 -18.72 -4.58
CA PRO A 121 -5.88 -19.40 -4.19
C PRO A 121 -6.42 -18.94 -2.83
N ASN A 122 -5.54 -18.59 -1.91
CA ASN A 122 -5.88 -18.21 -0.53
C ASN A 122 -6.10 -16.72 -0.34
N SER A 123 -5.77 -15.87 -1.32
CA SER A 123 -6.03 -14.43 -1.26
C SER A 123 -7.50 -14.13 -1.48
N PRO A 124 -8.11 -13.22 -0.72
CA PRO A 124 -9.47 -12.75 -1.00
C PRO A 124 -9.55 -12.00 -2.34
N GLU A 125 -8.55 -11.18 -2.66
CA GLU A 125 -8.45 -10.46 -3.93
C GLU A 125 -7.62 -11.25 -4.93
N LYS A 126 -8.11 -11.28 -6.19
CA LYS A 126 -7.45 -11.99 -7.29
C LYS A 126 -6.91 -10.98 -8.31
N PRO A 127 -5.67 -11.19 -8.80
CA PRO A 127 -5.16 -10.35 -9.88
C PRO A 127 -5.91 -10.64 -11.20
N THR A 128 -6.08 -9.60 -12.04
CA THR A 128 -6.60 -9.74 -13.39
C THR A 128 -5.58 -10.45 -14.29
N PHE A 129 -4.31 -10.08 -14.12
CA PHE A 129 -3.19 -10.64 -14.90
C PHE A 129 -2.07 -11.11 -13.97
N ILE A 130 -1.29 -12.07 -14.44
CA ILE A 130 -0.11 -12.60 -13.72
C ILE A 130 1.06 -12.64 -14.70
N PHE A 131 2.21 -12.11 -14.29
CA PHE A 131 3.45 -12.09 -15.07
C PHE A 131 4.63 -12.49 -14.17
N ASP A 132 5.67 -13.07 -14.74
CA ASP A 132 6.87 -13.41 -13.98
C ASP A 132 7.57 -12.14 -13.48
N ASN A 133 7.59 -11.08 -14.30
CA ASN A 133 8.23 -9.80 -13.97
C ASN A 133 7.72 -8.66 -14.86
N ILE A 134 8.15 -7.43 -14.57
CA ILE A 134 7.76 -6.24 -15.33
C ILE A 134 8.17 -6.25 -16.82
N ARG A 135 9.23 -6.99 -17.17
CA ARG A 135 9.68 -7.13 -18.57
C ARG A 135 8.67 -7.90 -19.40
N ASP A 136 8.01 -8.89 -18.80
CA ASP A 136 7.00 -9.70 -19.49
C ASP A 136 5.75 -8.87 -19.79
N ILE A 137 5.38 -7.96 -18.89
CA ILE A 137 4.34 -6.97 -19.17
C ILE A 137 4.71 -6.12 -20.39
N LEU A 138 5.96 -5.62 -20.44
CA LEU A 138 6.44 -4.82 -21.56
C LEU A 138 6.40 -5.61 -22.88
N ASN A 139 6.85 -6.88 -22.87
CA ASN A 139 6.86 -7.75 -24.04
C ASN A 139 5.43 -8.00 -24.54
N HIS A 140 4.49 -8.21 -23.64
CA HIS A 140 3.06 -8.40 -23.96
C HIS A 140 2.51 -7.16 -24.67
N LEU A 141 2.71 -5.97 -24.10
CA LEU A 141 2.25 -4.70 -24.67
C LEU A 141 2.87 -4.38 -26.03
N ILE A 142 4.14 -4.71 -26.25
CA ILE A 142 4.81 -4.51 -27.55
C ILE A 142 4.31 -5.54 -28.57
N GLY A 143 4.09 -6.79 -28.15
CA GLY A 143 3.57 -7.85 -29.02
C GLY A 143 2.18 -7.53 -29.57
N GLU A 144 1.30 -6.96 -28.78
CA GLU A 144 -0.04 -6.54 -29.21
C GLU A 144 -0.02 -5.36 -30.20
N ARG A 145 0.98 -4.47 -30.13
CA ARG A 145 1.12 -3.33 -31.06
C ARG A 145 1.58 -3.73 -32.47
N ASN A 146 2.10 -4.96 -32.62
CA ASN A 146 2.63 -5.46 -33.88
C ASN A 146 1.68 -6.45 -34.59
N GLN A 147 0.47 -6.64 -34.07
CA GLN A 147 -0.65 -7.37 -34.69
C GLN A 147 -1.72 -6.39 -35.19
#